data_84807d27821635ed6ab2491a116e2ebb
#
_entry.id   84807d27821635ed6ab2491a116e2ebb
#
_cell.length_a   1.000
_cell.length_b   1.000
_cell.length_c   1.000
_cell.angle_alpha   90.00
_cell.angle_beta   90.00
_cell.angle_gamma   90.00
#
_symmetry.space_group_name_H-M   'P 1'
#
loop_
_entity.id
_entity.type
_entity.pdbx_description
1 polymer ?
#
loop_
_entity_poly.entity_id
_entity_poly.type
_entity_poly.pdbx_seq_one_letter_code
_entity_poly.pdbx_strand_id
1 'polypeptide(L)'
;MKKLMLICAPVTSRSGYGDHARDLVRAFLKHDKFDIKIWDVNWGQTPRNALDGELDKNIIDCILPEPKMDSRPDVYVDIRIPNEFQTLGKINIGITAGIETTAVSSNWIDNCNKMDLVIVPSEHSKDGFVKALYEKMQQLPNGQQQKVGELKLEKPIEVLFEGTDENVYKPIDNSSLNLVDDIKEDFAFLHVGLWGAGNYGEDRKDIAKLVKIFYESFANKKEQPALILKSNQATFSILDRE
;
A
#
# COMPACT_ATOMS: atom_id res chain seq x y z
N MET A 1 -15.73 7.76 -28.03
CA MET A 1 -15.29 6.52 -27.38
C MET A 1 -14.37 6.94 -26.23
N LYS A 2 -14.55 6.42 -25.00
CA LYS A 2 -13.67 6.70 -23.86
C LYS A 2 -12.30 6.09 -24.13
N LYS A 3 -11.24 6.74 -23.61
CA LYS A 3 -9.89 6.16 -23.62
C LYS A 3 -9.81 4.96 -22.69
N LEU A 4 -9.08 3.94 -23.08
CA LEU A 4 -8.90 2.73 -22.30
C LEU A 4 -7.84 2.95 -21.21
N MET A 5 -8.20 2.69 -19.96
CA MET A 5 -7.31 2.73 -18.81
C MET A 5 -7.19 1.32 -18.21
N LEU A 6 -5.96 0.82 -18.11
CA LEU A 6 -5.66 -0.40 -17.36
C LEU A 6 -5.02 -0.02 -16.03
N ILE A 7 -5.59 -0.48 -14.93
CA ILE A 7 -5.07 -0.31 -13.57
C ILE A 7 -4.55 -1.65 -13.08
N CYS A 8 -3.25 -1.74 -12.79
CA CYS A 8 -2.63 -2.89 -12.14
C CYS A 8 -2.49 -2.59 -10.65
N ALA A 9 -3.25 -3.29 -9.81
CA ALA A 9 -3.32 -2.99 -8.38
C ALA A 9 -3.90 -4.16 -7.57
N PRO A 10 -3.58 -4.29 -6.27
CA PRO A 10 -4.10 -5.34 -5.41
C PRO A 10 -5.48 -4.97 -4.83
N VAL A 11 -6.48 -4.70 -5.70
CA VAL A 11 -7.79 -4.17 -5.28
C VAL A 11 -8.58 -5.11 -4.37
N THR A 12 -8.35 -6.42 -4.47
CA THR A 12 -9.02 -7.42 -3.62
C THR A 12 -8.34 -7.63 -2.28
N SER A 13 -7.14 -7.07 -2.07
CA SER A 13 -6.35 -7.36 -0.87
C SER A 13 -6.78 -6.51 0.34
N ARG A 14 -6.69 -7.12 1.55
CA ARG A 14 -6.82 -6.40 2.83
C ARG A 14 -5.47 -5.80 3.22
N SER A 15 -5.06 -4.75 2.53
CA SER A 15 -3.80 -4.06 2.76
C SER A 15 -3.95 -2.57 2.49
N GLY A 16 -3.03 -1.74 2.99
CA GLY A 16 -3.02 -0.31 2.70
C GLY A 16 -2.95 -0.02 1.20
N TYR A 17 -2.16 -0.77 0.44
CA TYR A 17 -2.15 -0.66 -1.04
C TYR A 17 -3.50 -1.03 -1.65
N GLY A 18 -4.19 -2.04 -1.11
CA GLY A 18 -5.53 -2.41 -1.55
C GLY A 18 -6.55 -1.32 -1.26
N ASP A 19 -6.51 -0.73 -0.07
CA ASP A 19 -7.39 0.38 0.32
C ASP A 19 -7.17 1.59 -0.59
N HIS A 20 -5.92 2.03 -0.73
CA HIS A 20 -5.56 3.14 -1.61
C HIS A 20 -5.95 2.89 -3.08
N ALA A 21 -5.72 1.68 -3.58
CA ALA A 21 -6.11 1.29 -4.93
C ALA A 21 -7.63 1.37 -5.14
N ARG A 22 -8.44 0.88 -4.20
CA ARG A 22 -9.90 0.96 -4.27
C ARG A 22 -10.39 2.40 -4.27
N ASP A 23 -9.81 3.27 -3.45
CA ASP A 23 -10.20 4.68 -3.39
C ASP A 23 -9.88 5.42 -4.69
N LEU A 24 -8.71 5.16 -5.29
CA LEU A 24 -8.36 5.70 -6.60
C LEU A 24 -9.28 5.17 -7.71
N VAL A 25 -9.60 3.87 -7.72
CA VAL A 25 -10.52 3.29 -8.70
C VAL A 25 -11.90 3.91 -8.56
N ARG A 26 -12.44 4.07 -7.34
CA ARG A 26 -13.72 4.75 -7.11
C ARG A 26 -13.71 6.19 -7.62
N ALA A 27 -12.60 6.92 -7.39
CA ALA A 27 -12.44 8.26 -7.90
C ALA A 27 -12.42 8.31 -9.43
N PHE A 28 -11.70 7.43 -10.10
CA PHE A 28 -11.68 7.33 -11.57
C PHE A 28 -13.05 6.96 -12.13
N LEU A 29 -13.76 6.01 -11.53
CA LEU A 29 -15.12 5.62 -11.92
C LEU A 29 -16.09 6.78 -11.79
N LYS A 30 -16.02 7.54 -10.69
CA LYS A 30 -16.85 8.72 -10.45
C LYS A 30 -16.63 9.81 -11.51
N HIS A 31 -15.40 9.99 -11.98
CA HIS A 31 -15.09 10.95 -13.06
C HIS A 31 -15.57 10.52 -14.43
N ASP A 32 -15.81 9.25 -14.65
CA ASP A 32 -16.40 8.65 -15.85
C ASP A 32 -15.72 9.04 -17.19
N LYS A 33 -14.41 9.32 -17.17
CA LYS A 33 -13.63 9.75 -18.35
C LYS A 33 -12.99 8.60 -19.13
N PHE A 34 -12.82 7.45 -18.49
CA PHE A 34 -12.12 6.30 -19.03
C PHE A 34 -12.99 5.05 -19.08
N ASP A 35 -12.72 4.15 -20.01
CA ASP A 35 -13.11 2.73 -19.92
C ASP A 35 -12.05 2.03 -19.07
N ILE A 36 -12.43 1.64 -17.86
CA ILE A 36 -11.50 1.14 -16.83
C ILE A 36 -11.52 -0.38 -16.85
N LYS A 37 -10.31 -0.95 -16.91
CA LYS A 37 -10.06 -2.36 -16.66
C LYS A 37 -9.05 -2.50 -15.53
N ILE A 38 -9.19 -3.52 -14.71
CA ILE A 38 -8.34 -3.76 -13.56
C ILE A 38 -7.67 -5.11 -13.71
N TRP A 39 -6.35 -5.10 -13.62
CA TRP A 39 -5.56 -6.29 -13.41
C TRP A 39 -5.27 -6.41 -11.91
N ASP A 40 -6.09 -7.25 -11.24
CA ASP A 40 -5.94 -7.49 -9.82
C ASP A 40 -4.74 -8.41 -9.54
N VAL A 41 -3.83 -7.94 -8.70
CA VAL A 41 -2.59 -8.65 -8.36
C VAL A 41 -2.55 -9.05 -6.89
N ASN A 42 -1.74 -10.06 -6.58
CA ASN A 42 -1.49 -10.46 -5.21
C ASN A 42 -0.68 -9.38 -4.46
N TRP A 43 -0.92 -9.27 -3.16
CA TRP A 43 -0.12 -8.44 -2.26
C TRP A 43 0.43 -9.29 -1.13
N GLY A 44 1.61 -9.88 -1.36
CA GLY A 44 2.18 -10.85 -0.44
C GLY A 44 1.20 -11.97 -0.11
N GLN A 45 1.06 -12.25 1.18
CA GLN A 45 0.14 -13.27 1.70
C GLN A 45 -1.15 -12.68 2.30
N THR A 46 -1.48 -11.43 1.98
CA THR A 46 -2.69 -10.80 2.50
C THR A 46 -3.96 -11.46 1.95
N PRO A 47 -5.04 -11.55 2.74
CA PRO A 47 -6.32 -12.05 2.27
C PRO A 47 -6.85 -11.22 1.10
N ARG A 48 -7.49 -11.90 0.13
CA ARG A 48 -8.07 -11.29 -1.08
C ARG A 48 -9.60 -11.25 -1.03
N ASN A 49 -10.16 -10.87 0.08
CA ASN A 49 -11.60 -10.81 0.32
C ASN A 49 -12.03 -9.42 0.83
N ALA A 50 -11.38 -8.36 0.33
CA ALA A 50 -11.68 -7.00 0.76
C ALA A 50 -12.90 -6.39 0.08
N LEU A 51 -13.28 -6.89 -1.10
CA LEU A 51 -14.44 -6.37 -1.85
C LEU A 51 -15.74 -6.98 -1.36
N ASP A 52 -16.74 -6.14 -1.16
CA ASP A 52 -18.12 -6.53 -0.93
C ASP A 52 -18.86 -6.68 -2.28
N GLY A 53 -19.56 -7.81 -2.47
CA GLY A 53 -20.19 -8.15 -3.75
C GLY A 53 -21.25 -7.15 -4.22
N GLU A 54 -21.93 -6.46 -3.33
CA GLU A 54 -22.96 -5.46 -3.65
C GLU A 54 -22.39 -4.04 -3.66
N LEU A 55 -21.66 -3.66 -2.62
CA LEU A 55 -21.13 -2.31 -2.46
C LEU A 55 -20.02 -1.98 -3.45
N ASP A 56 -19.19 -2.97 -3.79
CA ASP A 56 -18.04 -2.81 -4.70
C ASP A 56 -18.29 -3.38 -6.09
N LYS A 57 -19.54 -3.62 -6.46
CA LYS A 57 -19.90 -4.19 -7.77
C LYS A 57 -19.28 -3.44 -8.94
N ASN A 58 -19.21 -2.13 -8.87
CA ASN A 58 -18.61 -1.28 -9.90
C ASN A 58 -17.11 -1.51 -10.07
N ILE A 59 -16.38 -1.85 -9.00
CA ILE A 59 -14.97 -2.26 -9.05
C ILE A 59 -14.85 -3.67 -9.60
N ILE A 60 -15.68 -4.59 -9.10
CA ILE A 60 -15.68 -6.00 -9.50
C ILE A 60 -15.93 -6.16 -11.00
N ASP A 61 -16.90 -5.41 -11.56
CA ASP A 61 -17.23 -5.43 -12.98
C ASP A 61 -16.06 -4.94 -13.88
N CYS A 62 -15.09 -4.23 -13.33
CA CYS A 62 -13.88 -3.79 -14.03
C CYS A 62 -12.72 -4.81 -13.98
N ILE A 63 -12.77 -5.80 -13.07
CA ILE A 63 -11.68 -6.76 -12.90
C ILE A 63 -11.64 -7.70 -14.10
N LEU A 64 -10.47 -7.80 -14.72
CA LEU A 64 -10.22 -8.74 -15.80
C LEU A 64 -10.21 -10.18 -15.26
N PRO A 65 -10.91 -11.13 -15.91
CA PRO A 65 -10.86 -12.54 -15.53
C PRO A 65 -9.46 -13.16 -15.73
N GLU A 66 -8.70 -12.61 -16.68
CA GLU A 66 -7.33 -12.98 -16.98
C GLU A 66 -6.50 -11.71 -17.22
N PRO A 67 -5.18 -11.72 -16.94
CA PRO A 67 -4.30 -10.56 -17.15
C PRO A 67 -3.97 -10.38 -18.65
N LYS A 68 -5.00 -10.29 -19.48
CA LYS A 68 -4.89 -10.19 -20.92
C LYS A 68 -5.74 -9.04 -21.46
N MET A 69 -5.15 -8.27 -22.38
CA MET A 69 -5.81 -7.19 -23.07
C MET A 69 -5.76 -7.43 -24.58
N ASP A 70 -6.84 -7.11 -25.28
CA ASP A 70 -6.92 -7.21 -26.74
C ASP A 70 -6.17 -6.06 -27.44
N SER A 71 -5.95 -4.97 -26.73
CA SER A 71 -5.28 -3.80 -27.27
C SER A 71 -4.43 -3.10 -26.21
N ARG A 72 -3.41 -2.37 -26.65
CA ARG A 72 -2.58 -1.55 -25.77
C ARG A 72 -3.41 -0.43 -25.14
N PRO A 73 -3.48 -0.30 -23.79
CA PRO A 73 -4.23 0.76 -23.14
C PRO A 73 -3.66 2.15 -23.45
N ASP A 74 -4.54 3.15 -23.49
CA ASP A 74 -4.12 4.55 -23.65
C ASP A 74 -3.39 5.03 -22.39
N VAL A 75 -3.87 4.60 -21.22
CA VAL A 75 -3.25 4.90 -19.91
C VAL A 75 -3.09 3.58 -19.15
N TYR A 76 -1.90 3.37 -18.62
CA TYR A 76 -1.59 2.30 -17.67
C TYR A 76 -1.23 2.91 -16.33
N VAL A 77 -1.90 2.47 -15.28
CA VAL A 77 -1.65 2.90 -13.91
C VAL A 77 -1.20 1.69 -13.09
N ASP A 78 -0.01 1.77 -12.52
CA ASP A 78 0.58 0.70 -11.72
C ASP A 78 0.66 1.14 -10.26
N ILE A 79 -0.17 0.52 -9.39
CA ILE A 79 -0.28 0.88 -7.96
C ILE A 79 0.38 -0.21 -7.13
N ARG A 80 1.71 -0.19 -7.10
CA ARG A 80 2.55 -1.16 -6.41
C ARG A 80 3.85 -0.53 -5.92
N ILE A 81 4.76 -1.35 -5.40
CA ILE A 81 6.14 -0.91 -5.13
C ILE A 81 6.91 -0.77 -6.45
N PRO A 82 7.83 0.20 -6.56
CA PRO A 82 8.45 0.54 -7.86
C PRO A 82 9.22 -0.58 -8.53
N ASN A 83 9.78 -1.55 -7.80
CA ASN A 83 10.44 -2.70 -8.40
C ASN A 83 9.50 -3.61 -9.22
N GLU A 84 8.20 -3.43 -9.09
CA GLU A 84 7.18 -4.19 -9.84
C GLU A 84 6.57 -3.37 -10.99
N PHE A 85 6.93 -2.11 -11.16
CA PHE A 85 6.39 -1.25 -12.20
C PHE A 85 6.66 -1.78 -13.61
N GLN A 86 5.61 -1.72 -14.44
CA GLN A 86 5.63 -2.13 -15.83
C GLN A 86 5.19 -0.98 -16.74
N THR A 87 5.51 -1.08 -18.04
CA THR A 87 5.16 -0.07 -19.04
C THR A 87 4.30 -0.72 -20.13
N LEU A 88 3.01 -0.85 -19.87
CA LEU A 88 2.06 -1.51 -20.76
C LEU A 88 1.21 -0.54 -21.59
N GLY A 89 1.08 0.71 -21.13
CA GLY A 89 0.27 1.73 -21.76
C GLY A 89 1.01 2.60 -22.78
N LYS A 90 0.26 3.45 -23.48
CA LYS A 90 0.84 4.57 -24.24
C LYS A 90 1.39 5.64 -23.28
N ILE A 91 0.68 5.85 -22.15
CA ILE A 91 1.11 6.66 -21.00
C ILE A 91 1.14 5.73 -19.81
N ASN A 92 2.22 5.77 -19.01
CA ASN A 92 2.45 4.89 -17.87
C ASN A 92 2.64 5.71 -16.60
N ILE A 93 1.79 5.49 -15.62
CA ILE A 93 1.78 6.20 -14.33
C ILE A 93 2.07 5.19 -13.22
N GLY A 94 3.13 5.42 -12.44
CA GLY A 94 3.43 4.63 -11.25
C GLY A 94 2.91 5.33 -10.01
N ILE A 95 2.17 4.63 -9.17
CA ILE A 95 1.68 5.14 -7.88
C ILE A 95 2.22 4.23 -6.79
N THR A 96 2.92 4.80 -5.83
CA THR A 96 3.53 4.05 -4.73
C THR A 96 3.43 4.80 -3.42
N ALA A 97 3.26 4.09 -2.31
CA ALA A 97 3.30 4.69 -0.98
C ALA A 97 4.68 5.29 -0.64
N GLY A 98 5.70 4.91 -1.41
CA GLY A 98 7.07 5.34 -1.13
C GLY A 98 7.68 4.58 0.04
N ILE A 99 8.44 5.26 0.85
CA ILE A 99 9.22 4.66 1.93
C ILE A 99 9.10 5.50 3.21
N GLU A 100 9.06 4.83 4.34
CA GLU A 100 9.00 5.47 5.66
C GLU A 100 10.38 5.98 6.12
N THR A 101 11.47 5.49 5.54
CA THR A 101 12.83 5.93 5.79
C THR A 101 13.27 7.03 4.81
N THR A 102 14.55 7.40 4.81
CA THR A 102 15.06 8.55 4.05
C THR A 102 15.71 8.18 2.71
N ALA A 103 15.89 6.90 2.42
CA ALA A 103 16.57 6.45 1.22
C ALA A 103 15.78 5.34 0.50
N VAL A 104 15.40 5.58 -0.74
CA VAL A 104 14.82 4.58 -1.64
C VAL A 104 15.94 3.79 -2.33
N SER A 105 15.69 2.54 -2.71
CA SER A 105 16.70 1.72 -3.37
C SER A 105 16.97 2.19 -4.82
N SER A 106 18.17 1.90 -5.32
CA SER A 106 18.55 2.22 -6.71
C SER A 106 17.61 1.57 -7.73
N ASN A 107 17.16 0.34 -7.46
CA ASN A 107 16.21 -0.36 -8.33
C ASN A 107 14.85 0.37 -8.43
N TRP A 108 14.42 1.03 -7.35
CA TRP A 108 13.21 1.83 -7.38
C TRP A 108 13.35 3.04 -8.29
N ILE A 109 14.50 3.72 -8.26
CA ILE A 109 14.81 4.85 -9.14
C ILE A 109 14.84 4.40 -10.60
N ASP A 110 15.50 3.26 -10.90
CA ASP A 110 15.53 2.71 -12.26
C ASP A 110 14.12 2.42 -12.82
N ASN A 111 13.25 1.86 -11.99
CA ASN A 111 11.88 1.52 -12.42
C ASN A 111 10.98 2.76 -12.50
N CYS A 112 11.12 3.72 -11.59
CA CYS A 112 10.43 5.02 -11.71
C CYS A 112 10.82 5.75 -12.98
N ASN A 113 12.08 5.67 -13.42
CA ASN A 113 12.56 6.29 -14.66
C ASN A 113 11.96 5.66 -15.94
N LYS A 114 11.30 4.52 -15.86
CA LYS A 114 10.54 3.91 -16.97
C LYS A 114 9.14 4.49 -17.12
N MET A 115 8.60 5.08 -16.05
CA MET A 115 7.26 5.66 -16.04
C MET A 115 7.26 7.07 -16.66
N ASP A 116 6.10 7.53 -17.14
CA ASP A 116 5.93 8.90 -17.61
C ASP A 116 5.65 9.87 -16.45
N LEU A 117 5.05 9.37 -15.37
CA LEU A 117 4.76 10.10 -14.14
C LEU A 117 4.82 9.14 -12.96
N VAL A 118 5.37 9.60 -11.84
CA VAL A 118 5.31 8.90 -10.54
C VAL A 118 4.47 9.72 -9.59
N ILE A 119 3.62 9.05 -8.81
CA ILE A 119 2.78 9.68 -7.78
C ILE A 119 3.08 9.03 -6.43
N VAL A 120 3.23 9.85 -5.41
CA VAL A 120 3.49 9.46 -4.03
C VAL A 120 2.55 10.19 -3.06
N PRO A 121 2.28 9.66 -1.85
CA PRO A 121 1.27 10.23 -0.96
C PRO A 121 1.76 11.41 -0.12
N SER A 122 3.06 11.71 -0.10
CA SER A 122 3.59 12.74 0.77
C SER A 122 4.84 13.42 0.21
N GLU A 123 5.10 14.64 0.69
CA GLU A 123 6.35 15.35 0.39
C GLU A 123 7.57 14.59 0.92
N HIS A 124 7.46 13.91 2.07
CA HIS A 124 8.52 13.06 2.60
C HIS A 124 8.90 11.96 1.60
N SER A 125 7.91 11.25 1.08
CA SER A 125 8.15 10.22 0.06
C SER A 125 8.77 10.82 -1.20
N LYS A 126 8.23 11.95 -1.71
CA LYS A 126 8.79 12.68 -2.88
C LYS A 126 10.26 13.03 -2.66
N ASP A 127 10.59 13.58 -1.51
CA ASP A 127 11.95 13.95 -1.12
C ASP A 127 12.89 12.74 -1.15
N GLY A 128 12.44 11.58 -0.67
CA GLY A 128 13.21 10.34 -0.68
C GLY A 128 13.61 9.91 -2.09
N PHE A 129 12.73 10.08 -3.08
CA PHE A 129 13.02 9.78 -4.49
C PHE A 129 13.90 10.86 -5.14
N VAL A 130 13.59 12.13 -4.94
CA VAL A 130 14.29 13.25 -5.58
C VAL A 130 15.73 13.39 -5.09
N LYS A 131 15.97 13.13 -3.80
CA LYS A 131 17.30 13.23 -3.18
C LYS A 131 18.16 11.96 -3.37
N ALA A 132 17.57 10.87 -3.84
CA ALA A 132 18.30 9.63 -4.08
C ALA A 132 19.30 9.80 -5.24
N LEU A 133 20.57 9.48 -4.96
CA LEU A 133 21.65 9.55 -5.93
C LEU A 133 22.56 8.33 -5.74
N TYR A 134 22.78 7.59 -6.82
CA TYR A 134 23.62 6.39 -6.82
C TYR A 134 24.65 6.47 -7.93
N GLU A 135 25.80 5.83 -7.73
CA GLU A 135 26.81 5.66 -8.76
C GLU A 135 26.47 4.44 -9.64
N LYS A 136 26.44 4.66 -10.96
CA LYS A 136 26.39 3.54 -11.92
C LYS A 136 27.79 3.00 -12.12
N MET A 137 27.99 1.74 -11.74
CA MET A 137 29.25 1.04 -11.88
C MET A 137 29.18 0.03 -13.01
N GLN A 138 30.21 -0.04 -13.85
CA GLN A 138 30.36 -1.06 -14.88
C GLN A 138 31.56 -1.94 -14.55
N GLN A 139 31.38 -3.24 -14.64
CA GLN A 139 32.48 -4.19 -14.49
C GLN A 139 33.27 -4.26 -15.81
N LEU A 140 34.55 -4.01 -15.76
CA LEU A 140 35.48 -4.13 -16.86
C LEU A 140 35.91 -5.60 -17.07
N PRO A 141 36.41 -5.97 -18.28
CA PRO A 141 36.90 -7.34 -18.55
C PRO A 141 38.01 -7.83 -17.62
N ASN A 142 38.76 -6.90 -17.01
CA ASN A 142 39.81 -7.20 -16.05
C ASN A 142 39.30 -7.37 -14.59
N GLY A 143 37.97 -7.37 -14.38
CA GLY A 143 37.33 -7.51 -13.07
C GLY A 143 37.25 -6.21 -12.25
N GLN A 144 37.83 -5.11 -12.72
CA GLN A 144 37.73 -3.81 -12.04
C GLN A 144 36.35 -3.18 -12.28
N GLN A 145 35.89 -2.37 -11.34
CA GLN A 145 34.68 -1.56 -11.47
C GLN A 145 35.05 -0.13 -11.82
N GLN A 146 34.37 0.42 -12.82
CA GLN A 146 34.52 1.81 -13.23
C GLN A 146 33.19 2.54 -13.09
N LYS A 147 33.20 3.75 -12.52
CA LYS A 147 32.04 4.64 -12.50
C LYS A 147 31.77 5.11 -13.94
N VAL A 148 30.56 4.83 -14.44
CA VAL A 148 30.12 5.20 -15.81
C VAL A 148 29.03 6.27 -15.79
N GLY A 149 28.54 6.67 -14.64
CA GLY A 149 27.52 7.69 -14.52
C GLY A 149 26.87 7.74 -13.15
N GLU A 150 25.76 8.43 -13.10
CA GLU A 150 24.92 8.56 -11.90
C GLU A 150 23.50 8.10 -12.20
N LEU A 151 22.84 7.54 -11.18
CA LEU A 151 21.44 7.17 -11.21
C LEU A 151 20.68 8.08 -10.26
N LYS A 152 19.75 8.84 -10.79
CA LYS A 152 18.81 9.69 -10.08
C LYS A 152 17.44 9.62 -10.73
N LEU A 153 16.43 10.14 -10.06
CA LEU A 153 15.10 10.27 -10.65
C LEU A 153 15.14 11.36 -11.76
N GLU A 154 14.74 10.96 -12.98
CA GLU A 154 14.69 11.82 -14.16
C GLU A 154 13.26 12.13 -14.61
N LYS A 155 12.27 11.44 -14.03
CA LYS A 155 10.87 11.57 -14.39
C LYS A 155 10.12 12.48 -13.41
N PRO A 156 9.02 13.11 -13.87
CA PRO A 156 8.16 13.88 -12.99
C PRO A 156 7.66 13.02 -11.83
N ILE A 157 7.68 13.60 -10.64
CA ILE A 157 7.09 13.00 -9.44
C ILE A 157 6.19 14.04 -8.75
N GLU A 158 4.97 13.64 -8.47
CA GLU A 158 3.95 14.51 -7.88
C GLU A 158 3.40 13.91 -6.59
N VAL A 159 2.95 14.79 -5.70
CA VAL A 159 2.29 14.38 -4.46
C VAL A 159 0.79 14.40 -4.64
N LEU A 160 0.16 13.28 -4.37
CA LEU A 160 -1.28 13.14 -4.22
C LEU A 160 -1.54 12.52 -2.84
N PHE A 161 -1.98 13.33 -1.89
CA PHE A 161 -2.33 12.85 -0.55
C PHE A 161 -3.45 11.81 -0.62
N GLU A 162 -3.37 10.82 0.24
CA GLU A 162 -4.42 9.83 0.41
C GLU A 162 -5.66 10.51 0.97
N GLY A 163 -6.80 10.24 0.34
CA GLY A 163 -8.09 10.71 0.81
C GLY A 163 -8.69 9.76 1.84
N THR A 164 -9.82 10.19 2.42
CA THR A 164 -10.65 9.34 3.27
C THR A 164 -12.11 9.46 2.85
N ASP A 165 -12.86 8.38 3.03
CA ASP A 165 -14.30 8.40 2.81
C ASP A 165 -15.02 8.87 4.09
N GLU A 166 -15.47 10.13 4.09
CA GLU A 166 -16.19 10.75 5.21
C GLU A 166 -17.54 10.10 5.52
N ASN A 167 -18.10 9.32 4.60
CA ASN A 167 -19.31 8.54 4.85
C ASN A 167 -19.03 7.32 5.70
N VAL A 168 -17.83 6.76 5.60
CA VAL A 168 -17.35 5.61 6.38
C VAL A 168 -16.67 6.06 7.67
N TYR A 169 -15.73 7.00 7.55
CA TYR A 169 -14.93 7.50 8.69
C TYR A 169 -15.53 8.77 9.24
N LYS A 170 -16.54 8.63 10.08
CA LYS A 170 -17.25 9.73 10.75
C LYS A 170 -17.52 9.41 12.20
N PRO A 171 -17.69 10.41 13.07
CA PRO A 171 -18.20 10.19 14.41
C PRO A 171 -19.55 9.45 14.37
N ILE A 172 -19.67 8.41 15.16
CA ILE A 172 -20.92 7.65 15.32
C ILE A 172 -21.42 7.81 16.72
N ASP A 173 -22.75 7.71 16.88
CA ASP A 173 -23.35 7.67 18.20
C ASP A 173 -22.98 6.35 18.89
N ASN A 174 -22.30 6.44 20.03
CA ASN A 174 -21.82 5.29 20.78
C ASN A 174 -22.96 4.44 21.39
N SER A 175 -24.19 4.95 21.43
CA SER A 175 -25.35 4.24 22.01
C SER A 175 -25.69 2.92 21.29
N SER A 176 -25.18 2.71 20.06
CA SER A 176 -25.41 1.51 19.26
C SER A 176 -24.24 0.52 19.22
N LEU A 177 -23.11 0.83 19.89
CA LEU A 177 -21.91 0.01 19.84
C LEU A 177 -21.72 -0.79 21.15
N ASN A 178 -22.16 -2.03 21.16
CA ASN A 178 -21.86 -2.98 22.26
C ASN A 178 -20.40 -3.53 22.19
N LEU A 179 -19.53 -2.90 21.41
CA LEU A 179 -18.16 -3.39 21.19
C LEU A 179 -17.22 -3.17 22.38
N VAL A 180 -17.63 -2.40 23.39
CA VAL A 180 -16.81 -2.01 24.55
C VAL A 180 -17.36 -2.47 25.89
N ASP A 181 -18.45 -3.24 25.93
CA ASP A 181 -19.05 -3.71 27.18
C ASP A 181 -18.11 -4.61 28.02
N ASP A 182 -17.11 -5.23 27.36
CA ASP A 182 -16.09 -6.05 28.01
C ASP A 182 -14.89 -5.26 28.51
N ILE A 183 -14.74 -3.97 28.15
CA ILE A 183 -13.63 -3.11 28.58
C ILE A 183 -14.07 -2.34 29.81
N LYS A 184 -13.46 -2.67 30.96
CA LYS A 184 -13.79 -2.10 32.28
C LYS A 184 -12.94 -0.88 32.63
N GLU A 185 -11.87 -0.69 31.89
CA GLU A 185 -10.91 0.39 32.10
C GLU A 185 -11.43 1.72 31.51
N ASP A 186 -11.22 2.81 32.25
CA ASP A 186 -11.66 4.16 31.83
C ASP A 186 -10.90 4.69 30.62
N PHE A 187 -9.75 4.09 30.26
CA PHE A 187 -8.93 4.48 29.13
C PHE A 187 -8.37 3.26 28.40
N ALA A 188 -8.35 3.33 27.07
CA ALA A 188 -7.80 2.27 26.23
C ALA A 188 -6.85 2.81 25.18
N PHE A 189 -5.74 2.11 24.96
CA PHE A 189 -4.91 2.25 23.76
C PHE A 189 -5.43 1.32 22.70
N LEU A 190 -5.57 1.82 21.45
CA LEU A 190 -5.96 1.04 20.30
C LEU A 190 -4.79 0.90 19.34
N HIS A 191 -4.43 -0.34 19.00
CA HIS A 191 -3.56 -0.67 17.89
C HIS A 191 -4.36 -1.35 16.78
N VAL A 192 -4.24 -0.82 15.55
CA VAL A 192 -4.84 -1.42 14.34
C VAL A 192 -3.73 -1.75 13.36
N GLY A 193 -3.55 -3.01 13.04
CA GLY A 193 -2.52 -3.42 12.11
C GLY A 193 -2.36 -4.93 11.98
N LEU A 194 -1.66 -5.35 10.94
CA LEU A 194 -1.30 -6.73 10.74
C LEU A 194 -0.23 -7.14 11.78
N TRP A 195 -0.46 -8.24 12.48
CA TRP A 195 0.58 -8.88 13.29
C TRP A 195 1.44 -9.73 12.35
N GLY A 196 2.59 -9.19 11.96
CA GLY A 196 3.51 -9.84 11.03
C GLY A 196 4.18 -11.07 11.63
N ALA A 197 4.63 -11.98 10.75
CA ALA A 197 5.50 -13.08 11.15
C ALA A 197 6.91 -12.56 11.45
N GLY A 198 7.62 -13.24 12.33
CA GLY A 198 8.99 -12.91 12.71
C GLY A 198 9.24 -13.15 14.20
N ASN A 199 10.50 -13.09 14.59
CA ASN A 199 10.89 -13.11 15.99
C ASN A 199 10.60 -11.75 16.65
N TYR A 200 10.74 -11.69 17.97
CA TYR A 200 10.62 -10.46 18.73
C TYR A 200 11.50 -9.34 18.16
N GLY A 201 10.88 -8.22 17.78
CA GLY A 201 11.57 -7.06 17.20
C GLY A 201 11.85 -7.14 15.69
N GLU A 202 11.45 -8.21 15.00
CA GLU A 202 11.60 -8.37 13.55
C GLU A 202 10.35 -7.99 12.76
N ASP A 203 9.18 -8.00 13.41
CA ASP A 203 7.93 -7.54 12.79
C ASP A 203 7.98 -6.02 12.55
N ARG A 204 7.68 -5.59 11.33
CA ARG A 204 7.66 -4.17 10.94
C ARG A 204 6.73 -3.31 11.82
N LYS A 205 5.66 -3.88 12.34
CA LYS A 205 4.72 -3.21 13.25
C LYS A 205 5.13 -3.34 14.71
N ASP A 206 6.06 -4.22 15.01
CA ASP A 206 6.67 -4.46 16.32
C ASP A 206 5.64 -4.67 17.46
N ILE A 207 4.56 -5.43 17.15
CA ILE A 207 3.42 -5.62 18.05
C ILE A 207 3.84 -6.34 19.32
N ALA A 208 4.73 -7.32 19.22
CA ALA A 208 5.24 -8.03 20.38
C ALA A 208 5.95 -7.09 21.36
N LYS A 209 6.71 -6.12 20.84
CA LYS A 209 7.37 -5.10 21.65
C LYS A 209 6.37 -4.08 22.21
N LEU A 210 5.35 -3.70 21.44
CA LEU A 210 4.25 -2.87 21.91
C LEU A 210 3.59 -3.50 23.14
N VAL A 211 3.22 -4.79 23.06
CA VAL A 211 2.60 -5.54 24.17
C VAL A 211 3.53 -5.58 25.39
N LYS A 212 4.80 -5.88 25.18
CA LYS A 212 5.79 -5.89 26.26
C LYS A 212 5.91 -4.52 26.94
N ILE A 213 6.09 -3.46 26.17
CA ILE A 213 6.25 -2.09 26.70
C ILE A 213 4.97 -1.68 27.45
N PHE A 214 3.79 -1.99 26.89
CA PHE A 214 2.53 -1.72 27.55
C PHE A 214 2.45 -2.41 28.91
N TYR A 215 2.74 -3.70 28.96
CA TYR A 215 2.74 -4.47 30.20
C TYR A 215 3.74 -3.91 31.23
N GLU A 216 4.99 -3.68 30.83
CA GLU A 216 6.02 -3.14 31.71
C GLU A 216 5.67 -1.73 32.25
N SER A 217 4.97 -0.93 31.44
CA SER A 217 4.57 0.42 31.81
C SER A 217 3.40 0.46 32.82
N PHE A 218 2.47 -0.49 32.75
CA PHE A 218 1.20 -0.39 33.46
C PHE A 218 0.92 -1.52 34.46
N ALA A 219 1.61 -2.67 34.41
CA ALA A 219 1.31 -3.85 35.23
C ALA A 219 1.21 -3.58 36.74
N ASN A 220 1.98 -2.60 37.25
CA ASN A 220 2.04 -2.26 38.66
C ASN A 220 1.40 -0.90 39.00
N LYS A 221 0.61 -0.33 38.08
CA LYS A 221 -0.09 0.92 38.33
C LYS A 221 -1.44 0.67 38.99
N LYS A 222 -1.87 1.63 39.83
CA LYS A 222 -3.17 1.58 40.49
C LYS A 222 -4.31 1.70 39.47
N GLU A 223 -4.13 2.55 38.48
CA GLU A 223 -5.03 2.75 37.36
C GLU A 223 -4.35 2.17 36.12
N GLN A 224 -4.93 1.14 35.55
CA GLN A 224 -4.39 0.44 34.39
C GLN A 224 -5.29 0.72 33.19
N PRO A 225 -4.75 1.13 32.04
CA PRO A 225 -5.51 1.21 30.80
C PRO A 225 -5.70 -0.17 30.17
N ALA A 226 -6.69 -0.29 29.28
CA ALA A 226 -6.79 -1.44 28.39
C ALA A 226 -5.86 -1.29 27.18
N LEU A 227 -5.42 -2.41 26.61
CA LEU A 227 -4.79 -2.47 25.29
C LEU A 227 -5.67 -3.27 24.33
N ILE A 228 -6.21 -2.60 23.34
CA ILE A 228 -7.04 -3.21 22.29
C ILE A 228 -6.18 -3.47 21.08
N LEU A 229 -6.09 -4.73 20.66
CA LEU A 229 -5.37 -5.14 19.46
C LEU A 229 -6.36 -5.55 18.36
N LYS A 230 -6.57 -4.71 17.36
CA LYS A 230 -7.31 -5.05 16.15
C LYS A 230 -6.31 -5.51 15.09
N SER A 231 -6.22 -6.82 14.91
CA SER A 231 -5.25 -7.44 14.00
C SER A 231 -5.92 -8.44 13.07
N ASN A 232 -5.27 -8.68 11.92
CA ASN A 232 -5.54 -9.83 11.07
C ASN A 232 -4.34 -10.78 11.15
N GLN A 233 -4.60 -12.05 10.88
CA GLN A 233 -3.53 -13.05 10.74
C GLN A 233 -2.67 -12.74 9.51
N ALA A 234 -1.35 -12.83 9.66
CA ALA A 234 -0.39 -12.63 8.58
C ALA A 234 -0.26 -13.85 7.66
N THR A 235 -0.63 -15.03 8.16
CA THR A 235 -0.54 -16.29 7.42
C THR A 235 -1.82 -17.10 7.62
N PHE A 236 -2.21 -17.87 6.60
CA PHE A 236 -3.29 -18.87 6.70
C PHE A 236 -2.76 -20.18 7.29
N SER A 237 -1.97 -20.12 8.35
CA SER A 237 -1.58 -21.32 9.08
C SER A 237 -2.82 -21.97 9.72
N ILE A 238 -2.88 -23.29 9.67
CA ILE A 238 -3.95 -24.05 10.38
C ILE A 238 -3.87 -23.78 11.88
N LEU A 239 -2.67 -23.57 12.42
CA LEU A 239 -2.45 -23.24 13.82
C LEU A 239 -2.96 -21.84 14.22
N ASP A 240 -3.17 -20.94 13.28
CA ASP A 240 -3.72 -19.61 13.54
C ASP A 240 -5.26 -19.58 13.52
N ARG A 241 -5.91 -20.74 13.35
CA ARG A 241 -7.38 -20.88 13.31
C ARG A 241 -7.99 -21.46 14.58
N GLU A 242 -7.18 -21.98 15.47
CA GLU A 242 -7.56 -22.47 16.79
C GLU A 242 -7.30 -21.42 17.88
#